data_1707c428f2150aa7b442bf810f0e1946
#
_entry.id   1707c428f2150aa7b442bf810f0e1946
#
_cell.length_a   1.000
_cell.length_b   1.000
_cell.length_c   1.000
_cell.angle_alpha   90.00
_cell.angle_beta   90.00
_cell.angle_gamma   90.00
#
_symmetry.space_group_name_H-M   'P 1'
#
loop_
_entity.id
_entity.type
_entity.pdbx_description
1 polymer ?
#
loop_
_entity_poly.entity_id
_entity_poly.type
_entity_poly.pdbx_seq_one_letter_code
_entity_poly.pdbx_strand_id
1 'polypeptide(L)'
;MEIAPLLFDLGKSKPTTRQVADLVRAGGAEALTEAIRRADAARYQEVQCRSALNAVKGMPFFKWTLNPYRGCTHGCHYCYARRYHSQFELGADDEFASVILVKTNLVDVLRRELKKPSWAGELVAVGTATDCYQPIEGSYKLTRGALEVLCEFSNPTSIVTKGPMIVRDKDVLVDLSARTECSVCISVPCVDEDVWRALEPGTAHPLQRLRAVRELGDAGIHAGVLMAPIVPGISSRPALLEQTVKAAADHGARFVGSNVMHLEGGTRDHFMRWLETEHPELVEGYRKLYATKYAPKAYRDKVNSVMQDAKCKMQIGGRYETTG
;
A
#
# COMPACT_ATOMS: atom_id res chain seq x y z
N MET A 1 -14.57 -28.49 -5.36
CA MET A 1 -13.37 -27.76 -4.89
C MET A 1 -13.90 -26.60 -4.08
N GLU A 2 -14.06 -26.81 -2.77
CA GLU A 2 -14.62 -25.83 -1.85
C GLU A 2 -13.67 -24.66 -1.73
N ILE A 3 -14.23 -23.47 -1.97
CA ILE A 3 -13.53 -22.19 -1.79
C ILE A 3 -13.35 -22.01 -0.28
N ALA A 4 -12.10 -21.99 0.18
CA ALA A 4 -11.82 -21.69 1.58
C ALA A 4 -12.48 -20.34 1.96
N PRO A 5 -13.19 -20.28 3.09
CA PRO A 5 -13.87 -19.05 3.50
C PRO A 5 -12.86 -17.93 3.69
N LEU A 6 -13.21 -16.73 3.23
CA LEU A 6 -12.43 -15.53 3.42
C LEU A 6 -12.11 -15.35 4.92
N LEU A 7 -10.87 -15.09 5.24
CA LEU A 7 -10.32 -14.95 6.61
C LEU A 7 -10.98 -13.85 7.45
N PHE A 8 -11.94 -13.13 6.89
CA PHE A 8 -12.55 -11.92 7.45
C PHE A 8 -14.07 -11.88 7.38
N ASP A 9 -14.74 -13.03 7.46
CA ASP A 9 -16.17 -13.03 7.77
C ASP A 9 -16.36 -12.75 9.28
N LEU A 10 -16.29 -11.48 9.64
CA LEU A 10 -16.40 -10.97 11.02
C LEU A 10 -17.87 -10.77 11.42
N GLY A 11 -18.75 -11.65 11.00
CA GLY A 11 -20.11 -11.74 11.49
C GLY A 11 -20.16 -12.28 12.92
N LYS A 12 -20.24 -11.41 13.90
CA LYS A 12 -20.82 -11.62 15.24
C LYS A 12 -19.95 -12.03 16.42
N SER A 13 -18.69 -12.40 16.32
CA SER A 13 -17.78 -12.45 17.50
C SER A 13 -16.32 -12.27 17.07
N LYS A 14 -15.53 -11.54 17.85
CA LYS A 14 -14.07 -11.46 17.59
C LYS A 14 -13.51 -12.88 17.70
N PRO A 15 -12.87 -13.41 16.63
CA PRO A 15 -12.24 -14.72 16.74
C PRO A 15 -11.14 -14.64 17.80
N THR A 16 -11.04 -15.62 18.65
CA THR A 16 -9.93 -15.73 19.59
C THR A 16 -8.64 -15.97 18.83
N THR A 17 -7.50 -15.61 19.40
CA THR A 17 -6.15 -15.84 18.83
C THR A 17 -5.98 -17.30 18.37
N ARG A 18 -6.60 -18.25 19.10
CA ARG A 18 -6.61 -19.68 18.77
C ARG A 18 -7.42 -20.01 17.52
N GLN A 19 -8.59 -19.39 17.33
CA GLN A 19 -9.43 -19.58 16.14
C GLN A 19 -8.75 -18.98 14.88
N VAL A 20 -8.10 -17.84 15.03
CA VAL A 20 -7.28 -17.25 13.96
C VAL A 20 -6.11 -18.18 13.61
N ALA A 21 -5.41 -18.74 14.60
CA ALA A 21 -4.33 -19.68 14.37
C ALA A 21 -4.79 -20.99 13.70
N ASP A 22 -5.99 -21.47 14.01
CA ASP A 22 -6.55 -22.68 13.40
C ASP A 22 -7.01 -22.45 11.95
N LEU A 23 -7.59 -21.30 11.65
CA LEU A 23 -7.92 -20.86 10.29
C LEU A 23 -6.66 -20.68 9.42
N VAL A 24 -5.60 -20.15 10.02
CA VAL A 24 -4.27 -19.99 9.39
C VAL A 24 -3.65 -21.34 9.06
N ARG A 25 -3.70 -22.31 9.96
CA ARG A 25 -3.17 -23.66 9.72
C ARG A 25 -3.95 -24.40 8.62
N ALA A 26 -5.27 -24.23 8.58
CA ALA A 26 -6.11 -24.85 7.57
C ALA A 26 -5.91 -24.24 6.16
N GLY A 27 -5.45 -22.98 6.07
CA GLY A 27 -5.25 -22.25 4.81
C GLY A 27 -3.88 -22.40 4.15
N GLY A 28 -2.96 -23.22 4.70
CA GLY A 28 -1.61 -23.38 4.16
C GLY A 28 -0.71 -22.14 4.28
N ALA A 29 -0.84 -21.40 5.35
CA ALA A 29 -0.50 -19.98 5.44
C ALA A 29 0.83 -19.70 6.19
N GLU A 30 1.98 -20.12 5.71
CA GLU A 30 3.27 -19.65 6.25
C GLU A 30 3.43 -18.12 6.13
N ALA A 31 2.98 -17.55 5.03
CA ALA A 31 3.04 -16.11 4.79
C ALA A 31 2.10 -15.28 5.67
N LEU A 32 0.90 -15.80 5.96
CA LEU A 32 -0.03 -15.16 6.89
C LEU A 32 0.53 -15.19 8.32
N THR A 33 1.29 -16.23 8.66
CA THR A 33 1.94 -16.41 9.96
C THR A 33 2.96 -15.31 10.22
N GLU A 34 3.76 -14.91 9.22
CA GLU A 34 4.77 -13.85 9.40
C GLU A 34 4.12 -12.47 9.56
N ALA A 35 3.10 -12.15 8.77
CA ALA A 35 2.35 -10.89 8.92
C ALA A 35 1.69 -10.77 10.31
N ILE A 36 1.12 -11.87 10.83
CA ILE A 36 0.53 -11.93 12.16
C ILE A 36 1.61 -11.82 13.23
N ARG A 37 2.72 -12.56 13.14
CA ARG A 37 3.83 -12.49 14.09
C ARG A 37 4.37 -11.07 14.21
N ARG A 38 4.55 -10.38 13.09
CA ARG A 38 5.01 -8.98 13.08
C ARG A 38 4.00 -8.04 13.72
N ALA A 39 2.72 -8.25 13.47
CA ALA A 39 1.66 -7.47 14.08
C ALA A 39 1.58 -7.70 15.60
N ASP A 40 1.70 -8.96 16.04
CA ASP A 40 1.65 -9.31 17.47
C ASP A 40 2.90 -8.84 18.23
N ALA A 41 4.06 -8.84 17.58
CA ALA A 41 5.32 -8.35 18.15
C ALA A 41 5.44 -6.82 18.14
N ALA A 42 4.61 -6.11 17.36
CA ALA A 42 4.69 -4.66 17.25
C ALA A 42 4.14 -3.97 18.52
N ARG A 43 4.82 -2.90 18.91
CA ARG A 43 4.37 -2.00 19.98
C ARG A 43 3.48 -0.91 19.41
N TYR A 44 2.23 -0.88 19.82
CA TYR A 44 1.25 0.13 19.42
C TYR A 44 1.18 1.23 20.48
N GLN A 45 1.36 2.48 20.04
CA GLN A 45 1.31 3.65 20.90
C GLN A 45 0.18 4.57 20.45
N GLU A 46 -0.79 4.78 21.30
CA GLU A 46 -1.87 5.73 21.04
C GLU A 46 -1.37 7.17 21.17
N VAL A 47 -1.67 7.97 20.17
CA VAL A 47 -1.27 9.38 20.11
C VAL A 47 -2.44 10.25 19.65
N GLN A 48 -2.42 11.51 20.06
CA GLN A 48 -3.36 12.52 19.58
C GLN A 48 -2.72 13.34 18.45
N CYS A 49 -3.35 13.39 17.29
CA CYS A 49 -2.89 14.24 16.20
C CYS A 49 -3.52 15.64 16.28
N ARG A 50 -2.75 16.65 15.90
CA ARG A 50 -3.24 18.04 15.77
C ARG A 50 -3.92 18.30 14.43
N SER A 51 -3.48 17.58 13.38
CA SER A 51 -4.02 17.65 12.03
C SER A 51 -4.14 16.23 11.48
N ALA A 52 -5.24 15.93 10.79
CA ALA A 52 -5.47 14.69 10.07
C ALA A 52 -4.91 14.80 8.65
N LEU A 53 -5.10 15.95 8.01
CA LEU A 53 -4.61 16.26 6.67
C LEU A 53 -3.21 16.84 6.71
N ASN A 54 -2.34 16.35 5.82
CA ASN A 54 -0.98 16.86 5.67
C ASN A 54 -0.80 17.37 4.24
N ALA A 55 -0.37 18.65 4.11
CA ALA A 55 -0.06 19.23 2.81
C ALA A 55 1.21 18.61 2.22
N VAL A 56 1.18 18.33 0.93
CA VAL A 56 2.32 17.79 0.17
C VAL A 56 2.69 18.77 -0.93
N LYS A 57 3.95 19.17 -0.96
CA LYS A 57 4.49 20.07 -2.00
C LYS A 57 5.12 19.24 -3.12
N GLY A 58 4.96 19.71 -4.37
CA GLY A 58 5.64 19.14 -5.53
C GLY A 58 5.05 17.83 -6.08
N MET A 59 3.88 17.38 -5.58
CA MET A 59 3.15 16.27 -6.18
C MET A 59 2.08 16.81 -7.14
N PRO A 60 2.10 16.39 -8.42
CA PRO A 60 1.15 16.92 -9.41
C PRO A 60 -0.28 16.35 -9.27
N PHE A 61 -0.43 15.20 -8.60
CA PHE A 61 -1.68 14.43 -8.60
C PHE A 61 -2.57 14.66 -7.37
N PHE A 62 -1.98 15.10 -6.25
CA PHE A 62 -2.71 15.41 -5.02
C PHE A 62 -1.90 16.40 -4.17
N LYS A 63 -2.62 17.20 -3.40
CA LYS A 63 -2.01 18.19 -2.49
C LYS A 63 -2.12 17.77 -1.02
N TRP A 64 -3.03 16.85 -0.69
CA TRP A 64 -3.32 16.45 0.67
C TRP A 64 -3.18 14.95 0.87
N THR A 65 -2.64 14.57 2.01
CA THR A 65 -2.54 13.17 2.42
C THR A 65 -3.14 12.94 3.80
N LEU A 66 -3.70 11.75 3.99
CA LEU A 66 -4.22 11.27 5.26
C LEU A 66 -3.59 9.92 5.58
N ASN A 67 -3.01 9.83 6.80
CA ASN A 67 -2.37 8.62 7.27
C ASN A 67 -2.80 8.35 8.72
N PRO A 68 -3.63 7.32 8.98
CA PRO A 68 -4.16 7.02 10.31
C PRO A 68 -3.09 6.60 11.30
N TYR A 69 -2.01 6.05 10.78
CA TYR A 69 -0.91 5.48 11.54
C TYR A 69 0.43 6.15 11.19
N ARG A 70 1.46 5.86 11.99
CA ARG A 70 2.88 6.06 11.64
C ARG A 70 3.61 4.77 11.93
N GLY A 71 4.57 4.39 11.07
CA GLY A 71 5.11 3.04 11.04
C GLY A 71 4.17 2.08 10.31
N CYS A 72 4.67 0.90 9.96
CA CYS A 72 3.91 -0.10 9.22
C CYS A 72 4.48 -1.49 9.43
N THR A 73 3.70 -2.40 9.99
CA THR A 73 4.12 -3.78 10.29
C THR A 73 4.42 -4.61 9.03
N HIS A 74 4.02 -4.12 7.84
CA HIS A 74 4.43 -4.75 6.58
C HIS A 74 5.95 -4.80 6.39
N GLY A 75 6.70 -3.84 6.94
CA GLY A 75 8.15 -3.88 7.01
C GLY A 75 8.89 -3.90 5.67
N CYS A 76 8.24 -3.55 4.56
CA CYS A 76 8.86 -3.58 3.23
C CYS A 76 10.23 -2.91 3.22
N HIS A 77 11.24 -3.58 2.64
CA HIS A 77 12.63 -3.11 2.70
C HIS A 77 12.86 -1.83 1.90
N TYR A 78 12.10 -1.60 0.85
CA TYR A 78 12.17 -0.43 -0.03
C TYR A 78 11.28 0.74 0.40
N CYS A 79 10.56 0.65 1.54
CA CYS A 79 9.53 1.62 1.89
C CYS A 79 10.11 3.00 2.13
N TYR A 80 9.76 3.98 1.28
CA TYR A 80 10.24 5.34 1.39
C TYR A 80 9.78 6.06 2.66
N ALA A 81 8.73 5.56 3.32
CA ALA A 81 8.20 6.14 4.54
C ALA A 81 9.10 5.91 5.77
N ARG A 82 10.06 4.97 5.69
CA ARG A 82 11.06 4.73 6.73
C ARG A 82 11.80 6.01 7.14
N ARG A 83 12.16 6.86 6.16
CA ARG A 83 12.85 8.14 6.41
C ARG A 83 12.06 9.11 7.29
N TYR A 84 10.73 8.98 7.36
CA TYR A 84 9.91 9.87 8.21
C TYR A 84 9.89 9.46 9.67
N HIS A 85 10.34 8.25 10.02
CA HIS A 85 10.38 7.77 11.40
C HIS A 85 11.39 8.56 12.24
N SER A 86 12.50 9.00 11.64
CA SER A 86 13.50 9.84 12.31
C SER A 86 12.94 11.17 12.82
N GLN A 87 11.82 11.68 12.26
CA GLN A 87 11.14 12.88 12.76
C GLN A 87 10.54 12.70 14.16
N PHE A 88 10.46 11.47 14.66
CA PHE A 88 9.93 11.09 15.96
C PHE A 88 11.00 10.47 16.86
N GLU A 89 12.30 10.71 16.55
CA GLU A 89 13.42 10.09 17.25
C GLU A 89 13.41 8.55 17.19
N LEU A 90 12.73 7.98 16.19
CA LEU A 90 12.62 6.55 15.94
C LEU A 90 13.50 6.15 14.75
N GLY A 91 14.09 4.96 14.82
CA GLY A 91 14.92 4.40 13.76
C GLY A 91 14.17 4.08 12.48
N ALA A 92 14.85 4.21 11.34
CA ALA A 92 14.30 3.83 10.04
C ALA A 92 14.34 2.31 9.78
N ASP A 93 15.02 1.57 10.61
CA ASP A 93 15.20 0.10 10.51
C ASP A 93 14.02 -0.65 11.13
N ASP A 94 14.29 -1.42 12.17
CA ASP A 94 13.31 -2.30 12.82
C ASP A 94 12.18 -1.52 13.48
N GLU A 95 12.46 -0.35 14.06
CA GLU A 95 11.44 0.46 14.72
C GLU A 95 10.35 0.94 13.76
N PHE A 96 10.65 1.11 12.46
CA PHE A 96 9.62 1.43 11.47
C PHE A 96 8.52 0.37 11.38
N ALA A 97 8.87 -0.90 11.57
CA ALA A 97 7.94 -2.01 11.47
C ALA A 97 7.44 -2.52 12.84
N SER A 98 8.13 -2.16 13.93
CA SER A 98 7.84 -2.65 15.28
C SER A 98 7.24 -1.59 16.23
N VAL A 99 7.30 -0.30 15.88
CA VAL A 99 6.69 0.78 16.66
C VAL A 99 5.66 1.53 15.81
N ILE A 100 4.39 1.33 16.12
CA ILE A 100 3.28 1.89 15.35
C ILE A 100 2.55 2.94 16.19
N LEU A 101 2.56 4.19 15.72
CA LEU A 101 1.78 5.25 16.36
C LEU A 101 0.35 5.24 15.78
N VAL A 102 -0.64 5.17 16.66
CA VAL A 102 -2.08 5.09 16.35
C VAL A 102 -2.73 6.41 16.67
N LYS A 103 -3.24 7.14 15.69
CA LYS A 103 -3.84 8.48 15.87
C LYS A 103 -5.32 8.37 16.27
N THR A 104 -5.58 8.10 17.53
CA THR A 104 -6.92 7.74 18.02
C THR A 104 -7.99 8.80 17.81
N ASN A 105 -7.64 10.08 17.70
CA ASN A 105 -8.56 11.18 17.44
C ASN A 105 -8.66 11.60 15.96
N LEU A 106 -8.07 10.84 15.04
CA LEU A 106 -7.93 11.22 13.62
C LEU A 106 -9.29 11.57 12.98
N VAL A 107 -10.31 10.77 13.25
CA VAL A 107 -11.64 10.90 12.62
C VAL A 107 -12.30 12.23 13.02
N ASP A 108 -12.24 12.59 14.29
CA ASP A 108 -12.80 13.86 14.79
C ASP A 108 -12.01 15.06 14.28
N VAL A 109 -10.69 14.94 14.21
CA VAL A 109 -9.83 16.00 13.66
C VAL A 109 -10.13 16.19 12.16
N LEU A 110 -10.24 15.12 11.39
CA LEU A 110 -10.59 15.17 9.98
C LEU A 110 -11.94 15.87 9.75
N ARG A 111 -12.97 15.46 10.49
CA ARG A 111 -14.31 16.09 10.38
C ARG A 111 -14.27 17.58 10.66
N ARG A 112 -13.49 18.02 11.66
CA ARG A 112 -13.32 19.46 11.94
C ARG A 112 -12.57 20.19 10.83
N GLU A 113 -11.57 19.55 10.21
CA GLU A 113 -10.80 20.15 9.10
C GLU A 113 -11.65 20.31 7.84
N LEU A 114 -12.44 19.30 7.46
CA LEU A 114 -13.32 19.35 6.30
C LEU A 114 -14.51 20.32 6.48
N LYS A 115 -14.92 20.60 7.72
CA LYS A 115 -15.95 21.61 8.04
C LYS A 115 -15.51 23.06 7.87
N LYS A 116 -14.20 23.31 7.77
CA LYS A 116 -13.71 24.69 7.65
C LYS A 116 -14.16 25.33 6.32
N PRO A 117 -14.66 26.58 6.34
CA PRO A 117 -15.04 27.27 5.09
C PRO A 117 -13.88 27.42 4.10
N SER A 118 -12.63 27.34 4.56
CA SER A 118 -11.43 27.40 3.74
C SER A 118 -11.08 26.07 3.07
N TRP A 119 -11.78 24.97 3.38
CA TRP A 119 -11.55 23.70 2.72
C TRP A 119 -12.12 23.71 1.31
N ALA A 120 -11.27 23.48 0.31
CA ALA A 120 -11.64 23.60 -1.09
C ALA A 120 -12.11 22.28 -1.73
N GLY A 121 -12.31 21.20 -0.97
CA GLY A 121 -12.72 19.91 -1.49
C GLY A 121 -11.68 19.24 -2.40
N GLU A 122 -10.39 19.49 -2.13
CA GLU A 122 -9.30 18.93 -2.95
C GLU A 122 -9.11 17.44 -2.68
N LEU A 123 -8.56 16.72 -3.67
CA LEU A 123 -8.26 15.28 -3.57
C LEU A 123 -7.37 14.95 -2.37
N VAL A 124 -7.83 14.02 -1.54
CA VAL A 124 -7.08 13.46 -0.40
C VAL A 124 -6.56 12.07 -0.74
N ALA A 125 -5.23 11.90 -0.65
CA ALA A 125 -4.59 10.60 -0.82
C ALA A 125 -4.41 9.91 0.54
N VAL A 126 -5.03 8.75 0.72
CA VAL A 126 -5.03 7.96 1.97
C VAL A 126 -4.01 6.82 1.88
N GLY A 127 -3.22 6.63 2.95
CA GLY A 127 -2.28 5.50 3.03
C GLY A 127 -0.95 5.72 2.32
N THR A 128 -0.54 6.97 2.13
CA THR A 128 0.70 7.27 1.39
C THR A 128 1.99 7.10 2.21
N ALA A 129 1.98 7.34 3.52
CA ALA A 129 3.17 7.25 4.38
C ALA A 129 3.08 6.13 5.43
N THR A 130 2.05 5.32 5.38
CA THR A 130 1.82 4.10 6.15
C THR A 130 0.85 3.24 5.36
N ASP A 131 0.75 1.95 5.63
CA ASP A 131 -0.39 1.20 5.08
C ASP A 131 -1.61 1.43 5.98
N CYS A 132 -2.66 1.99 5.41
CA CYS A 132 -3.88 2.31 6.13
C CYS A 132 -4.72 1.06 6.47
N TYR A 133 -4.44 -0.07 5.84
CA TYR A 133 -5.04 -1.37 6.12
C TYR A 133 -4.03 -2.40 6.67
N GLN A 134 -2.98 -1.93 7.34
CA GLN A 134 -2.13 -2.83 8.11
C GLN A 134 -2.95 -3.51 9.24
N PRO A 135 -2.51 -4.66 9.81
CA PRO A 135 -3.33 -5.50 10.68
C PRO A 135 -4.07 -4.78 11.81
N ILE A 136 -3.46 -3.77 12.42
CA ILE A 136 -4.07 -3.01 13.53
C ILE A 136 -5.35 -2.26 13.15
N GLU A 137 -5.54 -1.98 11.85
CA GLU A 137 -6.79 -1.38 11.35
C GLU A 137 -8.02 -2.27 11.62
N GLY A 138 -7.82 -3.58 11.75
CA GLY A 138 -8.87 -4.51 12.17
C GLY A 138 -9.47 -4.17 13.53
N SER A 139 -8.68 -3.63 14.44
CA SER A 139 -9.08 -3.24 15.80
C SER A 139 -9.55 -1.80 15.89
N TYR A 140 -8.75 -0.85 15.40
CA TYR A 140 -9.04 0.59 15.58
C TYR A 140 -10.02 1.16 14.55
N LYS A 141 -10.11 0.61 13.35
CA LYS A 141 -11.01 1.04 12.26
C LYS A 141 -10.91 2.54 11.93
N LEU A 142 -9.73 3.12 12.08
CA LEU A 142 -9.50 4.55 11.83
C LEU A 142 -9.61 4.90 10.35
N THR A 143 -9.17 3.99 9.47
CA THR A 143 -9.32 4.17 8.02
C THR A 143 -10.79 4.16 7.63
N ARG A 144 -11.57 3.19 8.14
CA ARG A 144 -13.01 3.15 7.91
C ARG A 144 -13.69 4.45 8.37
N GLY A 145 -13.44 4.88 9.60
CA GLY A 145 -14.01 6.12 10.12
C GLY A 145 -13.60 7.35 9.32
N ALA A 146 -12.36 7.40 8.81
CA ALA A 146 -11.92 8.48 7.93
C ALA A 146 -12.65 8.45 6.57
N LEU A 147 -12.85 7.27 5.97
CA LEU A 147 -13.61 7.11 4.72
C LEU A 147 -15.08 7.51 4.90
N GLU A 148 -15.70 7.18 6.02
CA GLU A 148 -17.07 7.61 6.36
C GLU A 148 -17.16 9.15 6.43
N VAL A 149 -16.18 9.81 7.02
CA VAL A 149 -16.11 11.28 7.03
C VAL A 149 -15.89 11.85 5.64
N LEU A 150 -14.97 11.30 4.84
CA LEU A 150 -14.74 11.73 3.45
C LEU A 150 -16.02 11.56 2.60
N CYS A 151 -16.78 10.48 2.83
CA CYS A 151 -18.09 10.25 2.20
C CYS A 151 -19.15 11.26 2.66
N GLU A 152 -19.22 11.59 3.96
CA GLU A 152 -20.10 12.63 4.52
C GLU A 152 -19.92 13.98 3.79
N PHE A 153 -18.66 14.33 3.48
CA PHE A 153 -18.33 15.59 2.80
C PHE A 153 -18.24 15.47 1.27
N SER A 154 -18.53 14.32 0.69
CA SER A 154 -18.35 14.03 -0.75
C SER A 154 -16.97 14.47 -1.24
N ASN A 155 -15.91 14.17 -0.47
CA ASN A 155 -14.56 14.63 -0.76
C ASN A 155 -13.83 13.67 -1.70
N PRO A 156 -13.26 14.15 -2.83
CA PRO A 156 -12.47 13.32 -3.71
C PRO A 156 -11.35 12.57 -2.97
N THR A 157 -11.24 11.26 -3.20
CA THR A 157 -10.38 10.41 -2.40
C THR A 157 -9.64 9.38 -3.26
N SER A 158 -8.37 9.20 -3.00
CA SER A 158 -7.56 8.14 -3.58
C SER A 158 -6.89 7.33 -2.47
N ILE A 159 -7.04 6.01 -2.49
CA ILE A 159 -6.51 5.12 -1.46
C ILE A 159 -5.35 4.30 -2.04
N VAL A 160 -4.26 4.15 -1.26
CA VAL A 160 -3.16 3.24 -1.60
C VAL A 160 -2.94 2.28 -0.44
N THR A 161 -2.97 0.98 -0.72
CA THR A 161 -2.74 -0.05 0.31
C THR A 161 -2.18 -1.35 -0.29
N LYS A 162 -1.54 -2.17 0.54
CA LYS A 162 -1.21 -3.58 0.32
C LYS A 162 -2.17 -4.52 1.07
N GLY A 163 -3.04 -3.95 1.92
CA GLY A 163 -3.96 -4.71 2.77
C GLY A 163 -5.23 -5.13 2.05
N PRO A 164 -5.47 -6.43 1.82
CA PRO A 164 -6.73 -6.90 1.25
C PRO A 164 -7.94 -6.64 2.17
N MET A 165 -7.70 -6.27 3.42
CA MET A 165 -8.73 -5.88 4.39
C MET A 165 -9.61 -4.71 3.91
N ILE A 166 -9.15 -3.92 2.92
CA ILE A 166 -9.95 -2.84 2.32
C ILE A 166 -11.31 -3.32 1.81
N VAL A 167 -11.44 -4.59 1.44
CA VAL A 167 -12.70 -5.21 1.02
C VAL A 167 -13.77 -5.16 2.12
N ARG A 168 -13.37 -5.15 3.41
CA ARG A 168 -14.28 -4.97 4.55
C ARG A 168 -15.10 -3.67 4.45
N ASP A 169 -14.50 -2.63 3.89
CA ASP A 169 -15.06 -1.28 3.82
C ASP A 169 -15.66 -0.95 2.44
N LYS A 170 -15.97 -2.01 1.66
CA LYS A 170 -16.55 -1.93 0.31
C LYS A 170 -17.85 -1.12 0.28
N ASP A 171 -18.69 -1.23 1.29
CA ASP A 171 -19.92 -0.48 1.46
C ASP A 171 -19.67 1.03 1.43
N VAL A 172 -18.74 1.52 2.24
CA VAL A 172 -18.38 2.95 2.29
C VAL A 172 -17.73 3.42 0.99
N LEU A 173 -16.91 2.56 0.36
CA LEU A 173 -16.24 2.88 -0.90
C LEU A 173 -17.24 2.99 -2.07
N VAL A 174 -18.27 2.16 -2.11
CA VAL A 174 -19.36 2.26 -3.08
C VAL A 174 -20.12 3.56 -2.90
N ASP A 175 -20.50 3.89 -1.66
CA ASP A 175 -21.20 5.15 -1.36
C ASP A 175 -20.34 6.38 -1.72
N LEU A 176 -19.05 6.35 -1.42
CA LEU A 176 -18.13 7.42 -1.76
C LEU A 176 -17.97 7.57 -3.28
N SER A 177 -17.83 6.44 -4.01
CA SER A 177 -17.74 6.44 -5.48
C SER A 177 -19.00 6.96 -6.16
N ALA A 178 -20.15 6.80 -5.54
CA ALA A 178 -21.41 7.32 -6.04
C ALA A 178 -21.56 8.86 -5.86
N ARG A 179 -20.80 9.44 -4.91
CA ARG A 179 -20.90 10.87 -4.56
C ARG A 179 -19.79 11.72 -5.16
N THR A 180 -18.63 11.15 -5.37
CA THR A 180 -17.44 11.89 -5.82
C THR A 180 -16.40 10.96 -6.44
N GLU A 181 -15.30 11.54 -6.94
CA GLU A 181 -14.17 10.75 -7.42
C GLU A 181 -13.58 9.90 -6.29
N CYS A 182 -13.58 8.57 -6.49
CA CYS A 182 -12.96 7.62 -5.58
C CYS A 182 -12.14 6.61 -6.38
N SER A 183 -10.84 6.48 -6.07
CA SER A 183 -9.97 5.48 -6.69
C SER A 183 -9.22 4.67 -5.65
N VAL A 184 -9.11 3.37 -5.90
CA VAL A 184 -8.36 2.45 -5.03
C VAL A 184 -7.17 1.87 -5.79
N CYS A 185 -5.97 2.05 -5.24
CA CYS A 185 -4.73 1.49 -5.75
C CYS A 185 -4.27 0.36 -4.81
N ILE A 186 -4.37 -0.86 -5.25
CA ILE A 186 -3.77 -1.99 -4.53
C ILE A 186 -2.32 -2.14 -5.00
N SER A 187 -1.37 -2.01 -4.05
CA SER A 187 0.04 -2.13 -4.39
C SER A 187 0.45 -3.59 -4.55
N VAL A 188 0.86 -3.96 -5.76
CA VAL A 188 1.40 -5.27 -6.14
C VAL A 188 2.63 -5.04 -7.00
N PRO A 189 3.81 -4.81 -6.42
CA PRO A 189 5.03 -4.54 -7.18
C PRO A 189 5.48 -5.70 -8.07
N CYS A 190 5.26 -6.92 -7.62
CA CYS A 190 5.59 -8.15 -8.34
C CYS A 190 4.67 -9.29 -7.86
N VAL A 191 4.37 -10.24 -8.77
CA VAL A 191 3.61 -11.47 -8.44
C VAL A 191 4.50 -12.68 -8.20
N ASP A 192 5.79 -12.56 -8.48
CA ASP A 192 6.79 -13.59 -8.18
C ASP A 192 6.91 -13.75 -6.66
N GLU A 193 6.79 -14.99 -6.20
CA GLU A 193 6.67 -15.31 -4.78
C GLU A 193 7.97 -15.10 -4.02
N ASP A 194 9.11 -15.44 -4.63
CA ASP A 194 10.42 -15.27 -4.01
C ASP A 194 10.77 -13.78 -3.88
N VAL A 195 10.51 -13.01 -4.94
CA VAL A 195 10.68 -11.55 -4.93
C VAL A 195 9.78 -10.90 -3.88
N TRP A 196 8.52 -11.34 -3.78
CA TRP A 196 7.59 -10.83 -2.78
C TRP A 196 8.05 -11.14 -1.36
N ARG A 197 8.40 -12.38 -1.06
CA ARG A 197 8.87 -12.79 0.28
C ARG A 197 10.10 -12.00 0.71
N ALA A 198 11.06 -11.83 -0.20
CA ALA A 198 12.29 -11.10 0.08
C ALA A 198 12.05 -9.61 0.34
N LEU A 199 11.20 -8.95 -0.44
CA LEU A 199 11.01 -7.49 -0.38
C LEU A 199 9.92 -7.03 0.58
N GLU A 200 8.90 -7.84 0.84
CA GLU A 200 7.64 -7.46 1.52
C GLU A 200 7.24 -8.44 2.63
N PRO A 201 8.09 -8.69 3.63
CA PRO A 201 7.96 -9.82 4.57
C PRO A 201 6.68 -9.83 5.40
N GLY A 202 6.05 -8.66 5.67
CA GLY A 202 4.84 -8.56 6.49
C GLY A 202 3.57 -8.27 5.70
N THR A 203 3.57 -8.46 4.38
CA THR A 203 2.40 -8.16 3.54
C THR A 203 1.59 -9.41 3.18
N ALA A 204 0.34 -9.22 2.81
CA ALA A 204 -0.47 -10.28 2.23
C ALA A 204 0.10 -10.75 0.89
N HIS A 205 -0.12 -12.02 0.54
CA HIS A 205 0.31 -12.60 -0.72
C HIS A 205 -0.21 -11.80 -1.93
N PRO A 206 0.58 -11.60 -3.01
CA PRO A 206 0.17 -10.83 -4.18
C PRO A 206 -1.18 -11.25 -4.78
N LEU A 207 -1.47 -12.55 -4.86
CA LEU A 207 -2.75 -13.04 -5.36
C LEU A 207 -3.95 -12.67 -4.47
N GLN A 208 -3.76 -12.56 -3.16
CA GLN A 208 -4.83 -12.08 -2.27
C GLN A 208 -5.13 -10.60 -2.52
N ARG A 209 -4.11 -9.81 -2.79
CA ARG A 209 -4.25 -8.40 -3.16
C ARG A 209 -4.95 -8.24 -4.52
N LEU A 210 -4.61 -9.08 -5.50
CA LEU A 210 -5.28 -9.09 -6.81
C LEU A 210 -6.75 -9.52 -6.71
N ARG A 211 -7.07 -10.48 -5.83
CA ARG A 211 -8.48 -10.83 -5.55
C ARG A 211 -9.25 -9.64 -4.97
N ALA A 212 -8.62 -8.84 -4.09
CA ALA A 212 -9.23 -7.62 -3.57
C ALA A 212 -9.48 -6.59 -4.70
N VAL A 213 -8.57 -6.46 -5.68
CA VAL A 213 -8.81 -5.62 -6.87
C VAL A 213 -10.06 -6.06 -7.61
N ARG A 214 -10.22 -7.38 -7.86
CA ARG A 214 -11.40 -7.93 -8.53
C ARG A 214 -12.66 -7.63 -7.75
N GLU A 215 -12.68 -7.92 -6.47
CA GLU A 215 -13.88 -7.75 -5.63
C GLU A 215 -14.32 -6.28 -5.54
N LEU A 216 -13.38 -5.35 -5.48
CA LEU A 216 -13.67 -3.92 -5.54
C LEU A 216 -14.18 -3.49 -6.93
N GLY A 217 -13.57 -4.01 -8.00
CA GLY A 217 -13.99 -3.75 -9.37
C GLY A 217 -15.41 -4.28 -9.68
N ASP A 218 -15.72 -5.49 -9.20
CA ASP A 218 -17.06 -6.11 -9.33
C ASP A 218 -18.13 -5.31 -8.58
N ALA A 219 -17.75 -4.59 -7.51
CA ALA A 219 -18.62 -3.67 -6.79
C ALA A 219 -18.75 -2.28 -7.47
N GLY A 220 -18.15 -2.07 -8.64
CA GLY A 220 -18.21 -0.81 -9.38
C GLY A 220 -17.16 0.24 -8.97
N ILE A 221 -16.27 -0.08 -8.02
CA ILE A 221 -15.24 0.83 -7.57
C ILE A 221 -14.12 0.92 -8.61
N HIS A 222 -13.59 2.14 -8.85
CA HIS A 222 -12.44 2.34 -9.74
C HIS A 222 -11.14 1.84 -9.06
N ALA A 223 -10.92 0.54 -9.14
CA ALA A 223 -9.79 -0.15 -8.52
C ALA A 223 -8.74 -0.58 -9.56
N GLY A 224 -7.47 -0.42 -9.21
CA GLY A 224 -6.36 -0.83 -10.06
C GLY A 224 -5.12 -1.22 -9.26
N VAL A 225 -4.06 -1.58 -10.00
CA VAL A 225 -2.80 -2.03 -9.43
C VAL A 225 -1.74 -0.95 -9.49
N LEU A 226 -0.98 -0.82 -8.40
CA LEU A 226 0.21 0.03 -8.35
C LEU A 226 1.45 -0.85 -8.24
N MET A 227 2.21 -0.98 -9.33
CA MET A 227 3.52 -1.62 -9.38
C MET A 227 4.59 -0.63 -8.91
N ALA A 228 4.56 -0.28 -7.64
CA ALA A 228 5.46 0.71 -7.04
C ALA A 228 5.95 0.26 -5.66
N PRO A 229 7.29 0.18 -5.52
CA PRO A 229 8.27 0.44 -6.57
C PRO A 229 8.62 -0.79 -7.42
N ILE A 230 9.05 -0.56 -8.66
CA ILE A 230 9.83 -1.54 -9.42
C ILE A 230 11.27 -1.45 -8.92
N VAL A 231 11.79 -2.57 -8.42
CA VAL A 231 13.12 -2.67 -7.78
C VAL A 231 14.14 -3.14 -8.81
N PRO A 232 15.15 -2.32 -9.19
CA PRO A 232 16.13 -2.65 -10.22
C PRO A 232 16.86 -3.97 -9.97
N GLY A 233 16.99 -4.80 -10.99
CA GLY A 233 17.68 -6.11 -10.91
C GLY A 233 16.89 -7.20 -10.19
N ILE A 234 15.92 -6.86 -9.35
CA ILE A 234 15.12 -7.80 -8.54
C ILE A 234 13.75 -8.01 -9.18
N SER A 235 12.90 -6.96 -9.22
CA SER A 235 11.56 -7.05 -9.83
C SER A 235 11.46 -6.39 -11.22
N SER A 236 12.55 -5.83 -11.75
CA SER A 236 12.57 -5.06 -13.01
C SER A 236 12.81 -5.90 -14.27
N ARG A 237 12.94 -7.22 -14.16
CA ARG A 237 13.10 -8.10 -15.35
C ARG A 237 11.85 -8.01 -16.22
N PRO A 238 11.98 -7.87 -17.57
CA PRO A 238 10.82 -7.69 -18.45
C PRO A 238 9.74 -8.77 -18.28
N ALA A 239 10.13 -10.02 -18.13
CA ALA A 239 9.20 -11.13 -17.93
C ALA A 239 8.37 -10.99 -16.64
N LEU A 240 8.97 -10.52 -15.53
CA LEU A 240 8.27 -10.30 -14.27
C LEU A 240 7.30 -9.10 -14.35
N LEU A 241 7.71 -8.04 -15.07
CA LEU A 241 6.86 -6.88 -15.31
C LEU A 241 5.62 -7.28 -16.12
N GLU A 242 5.82 -8.00 -17.23
CA GLU A 242 4.75 -8.49 -18.08
C GLU A 242 3.81 -9.46 -17.33
N GLN A 243 4.36 -10.40 -16.57
CA GLN A 243 3.61 -11.33 -15.73
C GLN A 243 2.73 -10.60 -14.72
N THR A 244 3.26 -9.55 -14.07
CA THR A 244 2.53 -8.78 -13.07
C THR A 244 1.42 -7.95 -13.69
N VAL A 245 1.68 -7.30 -14.85
CA VAL A 245 0.66 -6.57 -15.61
C VAL A 245 -0.45 -7.52 -16.09
N LYS A 246 -0.07 -8.70 -16.61
CA LYS A 246 -1.04 -9.73 -17.02
C LYS A 246 -1.91 -10.16 -15.83
N ALA A 247 -1.30 -10.46 -14.71
CA ALA A 247 -2.05 -10.86 -13.50
C ALA A 247 -3.01 -9.77 -13.01
N ALA A 248 -2.62 -8.49 -13.12
CA ALA A 248 -3.50 -7.36 -12.82
C ALA A 248 -4.70 -7.31 -13.78
N ALA A 249 -4.46 -7.45 -15.08
CA ALA A 249 -5.52 -7.48 -16.10
C ALA A 249 -6.47 -8.66 -15.90
N ASP A 250 -5.93 -9.87 -15.67
CA ASP A 250 -6.71 -11.10 -15.41
C ASP A 250 -7.62 -10.98 -14.18
N HIS A 251 -7.29 -10.06 -13.25
CA HIS A 251 -8.09 -9.76 -12.07
C HIS A 251 -8.95 -8.49 -12.22
N GLY A 252 -9.13 -7.98 -13.43
CA GLY A 252 -10.04 -6.88 -13.71
C GLY A 252 -9.58 -5.51 -13.22
N ALA A 253 -8.26 -5.32 -13.03
CA ALA A 253 -7.73 -4.01 -12.69
C ALA A 253 -8.10 -2.98 -13.78
N ARG A 254 -8.64 -1.82 -13.37
CA ARG A 254 -9.03 -0.75 -14.28
C ARG A 254 -7.84 0.02 -14.84
N PHE A 255 -6.73 -0.01 -14.11
CA PHE A 255 -5.47 0.63 -14.51
C PHE A 255 -4.28 -0.07 -13.86
N VAL A 256 -3.09 0.13 -14.44
CA VAL A 256 -1.80 -0.21 -13.84
C VAL A 256 -0.90 1.01 -13.81
N GLY A 257 -0.60 1.51 -12.61
CA GLY A 257 0.43 2.52 -12.38
C GLY A 257 1.76 1.86 -12.03
N SER A 258 2.87 2.53 -12.34
CA SER A 258 4.21 2.03 -11.97
C SER A 258 5.18 3.15 -11.64
N ASN A 259 6.18 2.83 -10.83
CA ASN A 259 7.26 3.74 -10.48
C ASN A 259 8.52 2.95 -10.16
N VAL A 260 9.66 3.36 -10.73
CA VAL A 260 10.97 2.81 -10.37
C VAL A 260 11.37 3.32 -9.00
N MET A 261 11.93 2.44 -8.18
CA MET A 261 12.36 2.75 -6.82
C MET A 261 13.26 3.99 -6.76
N HIS A 262 13.07 4.80 -5.72
CA HIS A 262 14.01 5.86 -5.33
C HIS A 262 14.55 5.56 -3.93
N LEU A 263 15.81 5.93 -3.68
CA LEU A 263 16.50 5.69 -2.42
C LEU A 263 17.03 7.01 -1.86
N GLU A 264 16.58 7.36 -0.65
CA GLU A 264 16.92 8.59 0.03
C GLU A 264 16.95 8.40 1.54
N GLY A 265 17.93 9.00 2.22
CA GLY A 265 18.04 9.01 3.69
C GLY A 265 18.01 7.62 4.32
N GLY A 266 17.36 7.48 5.47
CA GLY A 266 17.31 6.22 6.21
C GLY A 266 16.71 5.03 5.44
N THR A 267 15.85 5.30 4.42
CA THR A 267 15.38 4.24 3.52
C THR A 267 16.52 3.66 2.69
N ARG A 268 17.44 4.50 2.20
CA ARG A 268 18.63 4.06 1.47
C ARG A 268 19.53 3.19 2.35
N ASP A 269 19.81 3.67 3.55
CA ASP A 269 20.72 2.97 4.47
C ASP A 269 20.18 1.60 4.85
N HIS A 270 18.88 1.52 5.16
CA HIS A 270 18.19 0.26 5.43
C HIS A 270 18.22 -0.69 4.23
N PHE A 271 17.85 -0.20 3.05
CA PHE A 271 17.78 -1.02 1.83
C PHE A 271 19.16 -1.54 1.43
N MET A 272 20.21 -0.73 1.53
CA MET A 272 21.57 -1.15 1.19
C MET A 272 22.09 -2.22 2.15
N ARG A 273 21.83 -2.14 3.45
CA ARG A 273 22.19 -3.21 4.41
C ARG A 273 21.44 -4.52 4.10
N TRP A 274 20.15 -4.44 3.80
CA TRP A 274 19.39 -5.60 3.35
C TRP A 274 19.97 -6.19 2.06
N LEU A 275 20.30 -5.35 1.10
CA LEU A 275 20.88 -5.78 -0.19
C LEU A 275 22.24 -6.45 -0.01
N GLU A 276 23.08 -5.97 0.91
CA GLU A 276 24.40 -6.57 1.25
C GLU A 276 24.26 -7.98 1.81
N THR A 277 23.15 -8.29 2.46
CA THR A 277 22.87 -9.61 3.02
C THR A 277 22.22 -10.55 1.99
N GLU A 278 21.19 -10.09 1.31
CA GLU A 278 20.34 -10.93 0.45
C GLU A 278 20.83 -11.00 -1.01
N HIS A 279 21.47 -9.94 -1.51
CA HIS A 279 21.89 -9.79 -2.90
C HIS A 279 23.25 -9.09 -3.02
N PRO A 280 24.32 -9.63 -2.42
CA PRO A 280 25.64 -8.98 -2.41
C PRO A 280 26.19 -8.70 -3.81
N GLU A 281 25.81 -9.49 -4.81
CA GLU A 281 26.18 -9.32 -6.22
C GLU A 281 25.62 -8.04 -6.86
N LEU A 282 24.54 -7.48 -6.30
CA LEU A 282 23.91 -6.26 -6.82
C LEU A 282 24.45 -4.97 -6.19
N VAL A 283 25.16 -5.06 -5.07
CA VAL A 283 25.55 -3.88 -4.25
C VAL A 283 26.33 -2.84 -5.06
N GLU A 284 27.36 -3.28 -5.79
CA GLU A 284 28.18 -2.36 -6.58
C GLU A 284 27.38 -1.72 -7.74
N GLY A 285 26.48 -2.47 -8.36
CA GLY A 285 25.55 -1.96 -9.34
C GLY A 285 24.61 -0.90 -8.77
N TYR A 286 24.11 -1.11 -7.55
CA TYR A 286 23.23 -0.16 -6.86
C TYR A 286 23.95 1.12 -6.45
N ARG A 287 25.22 1.04 -5.99
CA ARG A 287 26.03 2.22 -5.68
C ARG A 287 26.19 3.14 -6.88
N LYS A 288 26.40 2.55 -8.09
CA LYS A 288 26.48 3.28 -9.35
C LYS A 288 25.12 3.80 -9.83
N LEU A 289 24.09 2.95 -9.79
CA LEU A 289 22.75 3.29 -10.26
C LEU A 289 22.10 4.40 -9.44
N TYR A 290 22.32 4.39 -8.12
CA TYR A 290 21.80 5.36 -7.17
C TYR A 290 22.88 6.31 -6.64
N ALA A 291 23.73 6.83 -7.53
CA ALA A 291 24.62 7.95 -7.19
C ALA A 291 23.85 9.18 -6.69
N THR A 292 22.60 9.33 -7.13
CA THR A 292 21.60 10.25 -6.58
C THR A 292 20.41 9.44 -6.02
N LYS A 293 19.38 10.12 -5.53
CA LYS A 293 18.18 9.43 -5.02
C LYS A 293 17.35 8.68 -6.08
N TYR A 294 17.51 9.00 -7.34
CA TYR A 294 16.80 8.38 -8.46
C TYR A 294 17.75 7.59 -9.35
N ALA A 295 17.28 6.45 -9.86
CA ALA A 295 17.94 5.79 -10.97
C ALA A 295 18.04 6.75 -12.18
N PRO A 296 19.08 6.64 -13.03
CA PRO A 296 19.25 7.49 -14.22
C PRO A 296 18.02 7.49 -15.12
N LYS A 297 17.75 8.62 -15.78
CA LYS A 297 16.61 8.79 -16.67
C LYS A 297 16.55 7.66 -17.72
N ALA A 298 17.68 7.34 -18.36
CA ALA A 298 17.76 6.29 -19.37
C ALA A 298 17.29 4.91 -18.83
N TYR A 299 17.62 4.56 -17.58
CA TYR A 299 17.15 3.33 -16.94
C TYR A 299 15.64 3.37 -16.73
N ARG A 300 15.14 4.48 -16.18
CA ARG A 300 13.70 4.65 -15.94
C ARG A 300 12.89 4.63 -17.23
N ASP A 301 13.38 5.27 -18.29
CA ASP A 301 12.74 5.28 -19.61
C ASP A 301 12.67 3.87 -20.20
N LYS A 302 13.75 3.06 -20.05
CA LYS A 302 13.75 1.65 -20.48
C LYS A 302 12.70 0.82 -19.74
N VAL A 303 12.60 0.97 -18.41
CA VAL A 303 11.58 0.26 -17.61
C VAL A 303 10.18 0.72 -18.02
N ASN A 304 9.98 2.03 -18.19
CA ASN A 304 8.70 2.58 -18.62
C ASN A 304 8.27 2.07 -20.01
N SER A 305 9.22 1.92 -20.96
CA SER A 305 8.92 1.33 -22.27
C SER A 305 8.40 -0.10 -22.15
N VAL A 306 9.08 -0.94 -21.36
CA VAL A 306 8.62 -2.33 -21.10
C VAL A 306 7.24 -2.35 -20.45
N MET A 307 6.99 -1.45 -19.47
CA MET A 307 5.69 -1.34 -18.83
C MET A 307 4.59 -0.91 -19.82
N GLN A 308 4.90 0.03 -20.71
CA GLN A 308 3.94 0.48 -21.73
C GLN A 308 3.62 -0.63 -22.73
N ASP A 309 4.63 -1.37 -23.19
CA ASP A 309 4.43 -2.51 -24.08
C ASP A 309 3.56 -3.59 -23.42
N ALA A 310 3.83 -3.91 -22.14
CA ALA A 310 3.03 -4.88 -21.38
C ALA A 310 1.58 -4.41 -21.20
N LYS A 311 1.36 -3.12 -20.88
CA LYS A 311 0.01 -2.55 -20.75
C LYS A 311 -0.75 -2.57 -22.09
N CYS A 312 -0.10 -2.22 -23.19
CA CYS A 312 -0.70 -2.28 -24.52
C CYS A 312 -1.11 -3.71 -24.89
N LYS A 313 -0.25 -4.70 -24.66
CA LYS A 313 -0.57 -6.13 -24.89
C LYS A 313 -1.80 -6.58 -24.10
N MET A 314 -1.98 -6.11 -22.89
CA MET A 314 -3.08 -6.49 -22.00
C MET A 314 -4.29 -5.54 -22.09
N GLN A 315 -4.25 -4.55 -22.99
CA GLN A 315 -5.31 -3.55 -23.18
C GLN A 315 -5.72 -2.85 -21.88
N ILE A 316 -4.74 -2.53 -21.03
CA ILE A 316 -4.98 -1.87 -19.74
C ILE A 316 -4.33 -0.49 -19.73
N GLY A 317 -5.06 0.53 -19.29
CA GLY A 317 -4.59 1.91 -19.22
C GLY A 317 -3.66 2.19 -18.04
N GLY A 318 -3.03 3.36 -18.07
CA GLY A 318 -2.33 3.93 -16.92
C GLY A 318 -3.32 4.57 -15.94
N ARG A 319 -2.86 4.80 -14.70
CA ARG A 319 -3.69 5.34 -13.59
C ARG A 319 -4.37 6.69 -13.91
N TYR A 320 -3.73 7.51 -14.74
CA TYR A 320 -4.18 8.87 -15.07
C TYR A 320 -4.49 9.03 -16.57
N GLU A 321 -4.53 7.92 -17.31
CA GLU A 321 -4.98 7.90 -18.69
C GLU A 321 -6.51 7.78 -18.65
N THR A 322 -7.21 8.81 -19.09
CA THR A 322 -8.66 8.73 -19.34
C THR A 322 -8.85 7.76 -20.50
N THR A 323 -9.54 6.65 -20.27
CA THR A 323 -10.11 5.84 -21.35
C THR A 323 -11.12 6.73 -22.05
N GLY A 324 -10.75 7.21 -23.26
CA GLY A 324 -11.64 7.94 -24.16
C GLY A 324 -12.80 7.06 -24.63
#